data_14d2a4ce5c5f3a548a5592fea9736406
#
_entry.id   14d2a4ce5c5f3a548a5592fea9736406
#
_cell.length_a   1.000
_cell.length_b   1.000
_cell.length_c   1.000
_cell.angle_alpha   90.00
_cell.angle_beta   90.00
_cell.angle_gamma   90.00
#
_symmetry.space_group_name_H-M   'P 1'
#
loop_
_entity.id
_entity.type
_entity.pdbx_description
1 polymer ?
#
loop_
_entity_poly.entity_id
_entity_poly.type
_entity_poly.pdbx_seq_one_letter_code
_entity_poly.pdbx_strand_id
1 'polypeptide(L)'
;TGVQTCALPIWTWTVDLTTKPVGKPLKNKFKRAYEYSDCWIEDSRLVVLNARDAEERGARIMTRTKVISATRTGDHWEIVTDTGGEQTTYTARALVNAGGPWVENVVREVARLNTSEGVRLVRGSHIVTKKIFDHDKSYFFQGEDGRIIFAIPYETDFTLIGTTDAEHENLQEKPYATEEEQDYLCAFASQYFEKPVTRDDVVWTYSGVRPLYDDGAKSATAATRDYVLSLDENGAPLLNIIGGKITTYRKLAENALKKLVPLIGGGEPWTADAALPGGDFPVSA
;
A
#
# COMPACT_ATOMS: atom_id res chain seq x y z
N THR A 1 -14.33 -2.41 12.15
CA THR A 1 -13.51 -3.24 11.26
C THR A 1 -14.07 -3.12 9.85
N GLY A 2 -13.56 -2.11 9.11
CA GLY A 2 -14.05 -1.83 7.76
C GLY A 2 -13.23 -2.55 6.72
N VAL A 3 -13.13 -3.86 6.77
CA VAL A 3 -12.64 -4.63 5.63
C VAL A 3 -13.72 -4.53 4.56
N GLN A 4 -13.41 -3.83 3.48
CA GLN A 4 -14.21 -3.91 2.28
C GLN A 4 -14.02 -5.33 1.73
N THR A 5 -14.95 -6.22 2.05
CA THR A 5 -15.04 -7.49 1.35
C THR A 5 -15.39 -7.14 -0.10
N CYS A 6 -14.53 -7.50 -1.04
CA CYS A 6 -14.96 -7.67 -2.41
C CYS A 6 -16.24 -8.50 -2.36
N ALA A 7 -17.28 -8.08 -3.06
CA ALA A 7 -18.61 -8.72 -3.01
C ALA A 7 -18.64 -10.14 -3.59
N LEU A 8 -17.49 -10.71 -3.87
CA LEU A 8 -17.37 -12.12 -4.25
C LEU A 8 -17.36 -12.98 -2.98
N PRO A 9 -18.22 -13.98 -2.86
CA PRO A 9 -18.15 -14.92 -1.75
C PRO A 9 -16.76 -15.56 -1.77
N ILE A 10 -16.02 -15.37 -0.68
CA ILE A 10 -14.72 -16.03 -0.51
C ILE A 10 -14.99 -17.50 -0.21
N TRP A 11 -15.22 -18.26 -1.25
CA TRP A 11 -15.30 -19.70 -1.14
C TRP A 11 -13.88 -20.24 -0.99
N THR A 12 -13.67 -21.05 0.02
CA THR A 12 -12.41 -21.76 0.21
C THR A 12 -12.61 -23.21 -0.22
N TRP A 13 -11.78 -23.68 -1.14
CA TRP A 13 -11.78 -25.07 -1.58
C TRP A 13 -10.51 -25.76 -1.12
N THR A 14 -10.65 -27.04 -0.78
CA THR A 14 -9.50 -27.91 -0.60
C THR A 14 -9.02 -28.41 -1.96
N VAL A 15 -7.74 -28.20 -2.24
CA VAL A 15 -7.09 -28.63 -3.49
C VAL A 15 -6.16 -29.80 -3.21
N ASP A 16 -6.32 -30.89 -3.96
CA ASP A 16 -5.40 -32.01 -3.97
C ASP A 16 -4.19 -31.68 -4.85
N LEU A 17 -3.06 -31.39 -4.22
CA LEU A 17 -1.82 -31.03 -4.91
C LEU A 17 -1.17 -32.21 -5.66
N THR A 18 -1.58 -33.44 -5.37
CA THR A 18 -1.01 -34.63 -6.03
C THR A 18 -1.57 -34.82 -7.45
N THR A 19 -2.74 -34.24 -7.74
CA THR A 19 -3.45 -34.42 -9.01
C THR A 19 -3.62 -33.14 -9.81
N LYS A 20 -3.53 -31.96 -9.16
CA LYS A 20 -3.77 -30.67 -9.81
C LYS A 20 -2.48 -30.02 -10.32
N PRO A 21 -2.54 -29.24 -11.42
CA PRO A 21 -1.36 -28.56 -11.97
C PRO A 21 -0.64 -27.65 -10.97
N VAL A 22 -1.38 -27.03 -10.06
CA VAL A 22 -0.82 -26.16 -9.00
C VAL A 22 0.05 -26.91 -7.99
N GLY A 23 0.01 -28.23 -7.94
CA GLY A 23 0.89 -29.03 -7.10
C GLY A 23 2.25 -29.35 -7.75
N LYS A 24 2.34 -29.31 -9.10
CA LYS A 24 3.55 -29.71 -9.82
C LYS A 24 4.83 -29.00 -9.42
N PRO A 25 4.81 -27.66 -9.20
CA PRO A 25 6.02 -26.93 -8.80
C PRO A 25 6.43 -27.17 -7.35
N LEU A 26 5.55 -27.73 -6.52
CA LEU A 26 5.74 -27.88 -5.09
C LEU A 26 6.37 -29.22 -4.73
N LYS A 27 7.11 -29.26 -3.62
CA LYS A 27 7.66 -30.48 -3.07
C LYS A 27 6.57 -31.51 -2.76
N ASN A 28 6.86 -32.74 -3.04
CA ASN A 28 5.94 -33.88 -2.89
C ASN A 28 5.39 -34.10 -1.46
N LYS A 29 6.01 -33.50 -0.45
CA LYS A 29 5.50 -33.55 0.93
C LYS A 29 4.18 -32.79 1.11
N PHE A 30 3.90 -31.81 0.26
CA PHE A 30 2.66 -31.04 0.30
C PHE A 30 1.58 -31.77 -0.51
N LYS A 31 0.53 -32.22 0.15
CA LYS A 31 -0.54 -33.03 -0.47
C LYS A 31 -1.84 -32.23 -0.67
N ARG A 32 -2.04 -31.21 0.12
CA ARG A 32 -3.28 -30.40 0.11
C ARG A 32 -2.96 -28.92 0.26
N ALA A 33 -3.78 -28.09 -0.33
CA ALA A 33 -3.82 -26.64 -0.14
C ALA A 33 -5.27 -26.17 -0.03
N TYR A 34 -5.43 -24.93 0.42
CA TYR A 34 -6.69 -24.23 0.37
C TYR A 34 -6.62 -23.17 -0.74
N GLU A 35 -7.62 -23.14 -1.60
CA GLU A 35 -7.75 -22.13 -2.64
C GLU A 35 -8.86 -21.16 -2.25
N TYR A 36 -8.58 -19.88 -2.34
CA TYR A 36 -9.56 -18.81 -2.15
C TYR A 36 -9.33 -17.71 -3.18
N SER A 37 -10.33 -16.85 -3.38
CA SER A 37 -10.22 -15.73 -4.29
C SER A 37 -9.80 -14.46 -3.54
N ASP A 38 -8.93 -13.68 -4.14
CA ASP A 38 -8.55 -12.34 -3.67
C ASP A 38 -8.54 -11.37 -4.84
N CYS A 39 -8.52 -10.06 -4.55
CA CYS A 39 -8.47 -9.04 -5.58
C CYS A 39 -7.04 -8.79 -6.03
N TRP A 40 -6.85 -8.82 -7.33
CA TRP A 40 -5.61 -8.38 -7.95
C TRP A 40 -5.74 -6.95 -8.46
N ILE A 41 -4.72 -6.14 -8.29
CA ILE A 41 -4.65 -4.78 -8.80
C ILE A 41 -3.26 -4.45 -9.34
N GLU A 42 -3.23 -3.62 -10.38
CA GLU A 42 -2.08 -2.83 -10.77
C GLU A 42 -2.04 -1.56 -9.91
N ASP A 43 -1.20 -1.54 -8.88
CA ASP A 43 -1.20 -0.47 -7.87
C ASP A 43 -0.88 0.92 -8.44
N SER A 44 0.13 1.02 -9.29
CA SER A 44 0.50 2.27 -9.96
C SER A 44 -0.61 2.78 -10.88
N ARG A 45 -1.24 1.87 -11.64
CA ARG A 45 -2.37 2.19 -12.51
C ARG A 45 -3.57 2.68 -11.69
N LEU A 46 -3.87 2.02 -10.57
CA LEU A 46 -4.94 2.43 -9.67
C LEU A 46 -4.73 3.86 -9.17
N VAL A 47 -3.50 4.22 -8.77
CA VAL A 47 -3.16 5.58 -8.33
C VAL A 47 -3.38 6.59 -9.45
N VAL A 48 -2.91 6.29 -10.67
CA VAL A 48 -3.10 7.17 -11.83
C VAL A 48 -4.57 7.35 -12.17
N LEU A 49 -5.37 6.27 -12.15
CA LEU A 49 -6.81 6.34 -12.45
C LEU A 49 -7.57 7.16 -11.41
N ASN A 50 -7.23 7.03 -10.12
CA ASN A 50 -7.83 7.88 -9.09
C ASN A 50 -7.46 9.36 -9.27
N ALA A 51 -6.22 9.67 -9.65
CA ALA A 51 -5.81 11.03 -9.93
C ALA A 51 -6.56 11.60 -11.13
N ARG A 52 -6.72 10.82 -12.19
CA ARG A 52 -7.50 11.20 -13.37
C ARG A 52 -8.98 11.42 -13.08
N ASP A 53 -9.62 10.52 -12.33
CA ASP A 53 -11.00 10.69 -11.92
C ASP A 53 -11.19 11.96 -11.09
N ALA A 54 -10.26 12.25 -10.19
CA ALA A 54 -10.28 13.48 -9.40
C ALA A 54 -10.12 14.72 -10.28
N GLU A 55 -9.22 14.70 -11.27
CA GLU A 55 -9.01 15.80 -12.22
C GLU A 55 -10.26 16.05 -13.09
N GLU A 56 -10.88 15.01 -13.63
CA GLU A 56 -12.13 15.07 -14.40
C GLU A 56 -13.29 15.64 -13.58
N ARG A 57 -13.23 15.52 -12.24
CA ARG A 57 -14.19 16.12 -11.30
C ARG A 57 -13.78 17.50 -10.77
N GLY A 58 -12.74 18.10 -11.35
CA GLY A 58 -12.31 19.46 -11.06
C GLY A 58 -11.20 19.60 -10.03
N ALA A 59 -10.60 18.51 -9.55
CA ALA A 59 -9.40 18.60 -8.72
C ALA A 59 -8.18 18.99 -9.55
N ARG A 60 -7.28 19.76 -8.97
CA ARG A 60 -5.99 20.08 -9.59
C ARG A 60 -4.93 19.08 -9.13
N ILE A 61 -4.44 18.26 -10.04
CA ILE A 61 -3.37 17.30 -9.78
C ILE A 61 -2.01 17.91 -10.13
N MET A 62 -1.15 18.04 -9.14
CA MET A 62 0.14 18.73 -9.28
C MET A 62 1.28 17.75 -8.98
N THR A 63 1.76 17.07 -10.01
CA THR A 63 2.93 16.18 -9.89
C THR A 63 4.23 16.97 -9.80
N ARG A 64 5.27 16.39 -9.19
CA ARG A 64 6.60 17.01 -9.01
C ARG A 64 6.55 18.37 -8.30
N THR A 65 5.52 18.59 -7.49
CA THR A 65 5.30 19.81 -6.74
C THR A 65 5.39 19.48 -5.25
N LYS A 66 6.41 20.01 -4.59
CA LYS A 66 6.67 19.79 -3.17
C LYS A 66 6.00 20.88 -2.35
N VAL A 67 5.24 20.52 -1.32
CA VAL A 67 4.80 21.47 -0.29
C VAL A 67 6.00 21.73 0.63
N ILE A 68 6.44 22.98 0.69
CA ILE A 68 7.63 23.39 1.48
C ILE A 68 7.26 24.11 2.78
N SER A 69 6.09 24.71 2.85
CA SER A 69 5.54 25.23 4.12
C SER A 69 4.02 25.28 4.08
N ALA A 70 3.40 25.16 5.24
CA ALA A 70 1.98 25.38 5.44
C ALA A 70 1.77 26.11 6.76
N THR A 71 1.15 27.28 6.71
CA THR A 71 0.95 28.15 7.88
C THR A 71 -0.54 28.36 8.08
N ARG A 72 -1.03 28.18 9.31
CA ARG A 72 -2.38 28.56 9.69
C ARG A 72 -2.49 30.08 9.81
N THR A 73 -3.42 30.64 9.07
CA THR A 73 -3.72 32.09 9.09
C THR A 73 -5.21 32.27 9.36
N GLY A 74 -5.58 32.29 10.64
CA GLY A 74 -6.98 32.33 11.05
C GLY A 74 -7.75 31.05 10.68
N ASP A 75 -8.69 31.16 9.77
CA ASP A 75 -9.60 30.11 9.32
C ASP A 75 -9.14 29.37 8.04
N HIS A 76 -7.95 29.69 7.56
CA HIS A 76 -7.40 29.09 6.35
C HIS A 76 -5.92 28.70 6.51
N TRP A 77 -5.44 27.89 5.59
CA TRP A 77 -4.04 27.56 5.38
C TRP A 77 -3.44 28.40 4.28
N GLU A 78 -2.27 28.95 4.52
CA GLU A 78 -1.37 29.46 3.49
C GLU A 78 -0.31 28.40 3.19
N ILE A 79 -0.26 27.91 1.95
CA ILE A 79 0.55 26.76 1.56
C ILE A 79 1.49 27.19 0.46
N VAL A 80 2.80 27.06 0.70
CA VAL A 80 3.83 27.34 -0.30
C VAL A 80 4.32 26.03 -0.90
N THR A 81 4.32 25.98 -2.22
CA THR A 81 4.80 24.85 -3.00
C THR A 81 6.02 25.21 -3.82
N ASP A 82 6.85 24.23 -4.15
CA ASP A 82 7.97 24.35 -5.07
C ASP A 82 7.81 23.36 -6.23
N THR A 83 7.90 23.86 -7.43
CA THR A 83 7.86 23.08 -8.67
C THR A 83 9.13 23.39 -9.47
N GLY A 84 10.18 22.61 -9.25
CA GLY A 84 11.44 22.80 -9.97
C GLY A 84 12.17 24.12 -9.70
N GLY A 85 12.00 24.69 -8.51
CA GLY A 85 12.58 25.97 -8.06
C GLY A 85 11.62 27.16 -8.18
N GLU A 86 10.45 26.98 -8.79
CA GLU A 86 9.41 27.99 -8.83
C GLU A 86 8.46 27.82 -7.64
N GLN A 87 8.34 28.84 -6.81
CA GLN A 87 7.45 28.83 -5.66
C GLN A 87 6.12 29.47 -5.96
N THR A 88 5.04 28.81 -5.52
CA THR A 88 3.68 29.31 -5.64
C THR A 88 2.96 29.20 -4.30
N THR A 89 2.19 30.21 -3.93
CA THR A 89 1.38 30.23 -2.71
C THR A 89 -0.09 29.94 -3.02
N TYR A 90 -0.69 29.07 -2.23
CA TYR A 90 -2.11 28.72 -2.29
C TYR A 90 -2.77 28.97 -0.93
N THR A 91 -4.07 29.23 -0.96
CA THR A 91 -4.90 29.25 0.24
C THR A 91 -5.88 28.09 0.23
N ALA A 92 -6.13 27.47 1.40
CA ALA A 92 -7.06 26.37 1.53
C ALA A 92 -7.82 26.44 2.87
N ARG A 93 -9.08 26.01 2.87
CA ARG A 93 -9.88 25.93 4.11
C ARG A 93 -9.48 24.78 5.01
N ALA A 94 -8.89 23.73 4.46
CA ALA A 94 -8.39 22.59 5.21
C ALA A 94 -7.13 22.02 4.54
N LEU A 95 -6.28 21.38 5.32
CA LEU A 95 -5.12 20.63 4.85
C LEU A 95 -5.31 19.15 5.16
N VAL A 96 -5.11 18.30 4.15
CA VAL A 96 -5.08 16.84 4.33
C VAL A 96 -3.67 16.35 4.09
N ASN A 97 -3.07 15.82 5.15
CA ASN A 97 -1.74 15.24 5.10
C ASN A 97 -1.85 13.72 4.86
N ALA A 98 -1.72 13.33 3.62
CA ALA A 98 -1.64 11.93 3.19
C ALA A 98 -0.22 11.57 2.72
N GLY A 99 0.79 12.11 3.40
CA GLY A 99 2.21 12.02 3.04
C GLY A 99 2.83 10.64 3.23
N GLY A 100 2.06 9.61 3.62
CA GLY A 100 2.56 8.25 3.81
C GLY A 100 3.74 8.22 4.80
N PRO A 101 4.92 7.71 4.40
CA PRO A 101 6.09 7.68 5.28
C PRO A 101 6.52 9.06 5.83
N TRP A 102 6.19 10.14 5.13
CA TRP A 102 6.56 11.52 5.51
C TRP A 102 5.48 12.27 6.30
N VAL A 103 4.41 11.60 6.73
CA VAL A 103 3.32 12.26 7.48
C VAL A 103 3.84 13.04 8.68
N GLU A 104 4.75 12.46 9.46
CA GLU A 104 5.35 13.13 10.63
C GLU A 104 6.19 14.35 10.23
N ASN A 105 6.99 14.25 9.17
CA ASN A 105 7.77 15.38 8.65
C ASN A 105 6.85 16.52 8.19
N VAL A 106 5.73 16.21 7.53
CA VAL A 106 4.77 17.25 7.12
C VAL A 106 4.22 18.00 8.32
N VAL A 107 3.87 17.31 9.41
CA VAL A 107 3.38 17.96 10.63
C VAL A 107 4.46 18.81 11.27
N ARG A 108 5.67 18.26 11.50
CA ARG A 108 6.73 18.92 12.27
C ARG A 108 7.46 20.00 11.49
N GLU A 109 7.82 19.72 10.25
CA GLU A 109 8.72 20.56 9.46
C GLU A 109 7.98 21.50 8.51
N VAL A 110 6.89 21.02 7.89
CA VAL A 110 6.11 21.79 6.90
C VAL A 110 5.06 22.65 7.60
N ALA A 111 4.21 22.03 8.45
CA ALA A 111 3.16 22.74 9.18
C ALA A 111 3.66 23.37 10.50
N ARG A 112 4.84 22.96 10.97
CA ARG A 112 5.47 23.41 12.23
C ARG A 112 4.55 23.25 13.45
N LEU A 113 3.86 22.13 13.51
CA LEU A 113 2.96 21.76 14.60
C LEU A 113 3.57 20.64 15.44
N ASN A 114 3.10 20.55 16.67
CA ASN A 114 3.41 19.40 17.53
C ASN A 114 2.43 18.27 17.24
N THR A 115 2.92 17.03 17.28
CA THR A 115 2.10 15.83 17.23
C THR A 115 2.61 14.82 18.24
N SER A 116 1.70 14.12 18.90
CA SER A 116 1.99 12.96 19.75
C SER A 116 1.93 11.65 18.95
N GLU A 117 1.52 11.71 17.69
CA GLU A 117 1.36 10.54 16.85
C GLU A 117 2.65 10.27 16.09
N GLY A 118 3.09 9.01 16.15
CA GLY A 118 4.30 8.53 15.50
C GLY A 118 3.99 7.64 14.31
N VAL A 119 4.94 7.55 13.41
CA VAL A 119 4.93 6.65 12.26
C VAL A 119 6.08 5.67 12.41
N ARG A 120 5.75 4.39 12.44
CA ARG A 120 6.74 3.32 12.38
C ARG A 120 6.98 2.94 10.92
N LEU A 121 8.21 3.05 10.49
CA LEU A 121 8.61 2.77 9.12
C LEU A 121 9.06 1.32 8.99
N VAL A 122 8.39 0.55 8.13
CA VAL A 122 8.69 -0.86 7.90
C VAL A 122 8.98 -1.09 6.44
N ARG A 123 10.23 -1.45 6.13
CA ARG A 123 10.62 -1.83 4.77
C ARG A 123 10.13 -3.22 4.45
N GLY A 124 9.55 -3.36 3.25
CA GLY A 124 9.20 -4.64 2.65
C GLY A 124 9.91 -4.80 1.33
N SER A 125 10.65 -5.89 1.19
CA SER A 125 11.45 -6.19 0.00
C SER A 125 10.87 -7.37 -0.77
N HIS A 126 11.04 -7.34 -2.09
CA HIS A 126 10.60 -8.36 -3.03
C HIS A 126 11.72 -8.72 -3.98
N ILE A 127 11.74 -9.98 -4.39
CA ILE A 127 12.58 -10.46 -5.49
C ILE A 127 11.69 -10.84 -6.66
N VAL A 128 12.17 -10.59 -7.86
CA VAL A 128 11.58 -11.06 -9.11
C VAL A 128 12.51 -12.10 -9.69
N THR A 129 12.01 -13.28 -9.94
CA THR A 129 12.76 -14.39 -10.52
C THR A 129 12.24 -14.72 -11.91
N LYS A 130 13.00 -15.49 -12.69
CA LYS A 130 12.46 -16.16 -13.88
C LYS A 130 11.26 -17.02 -13.45
N LYS A 131 10.32 -17.22 -14.37
CA LYS A 131 9.09 -17.98 -14.15
C LYS A 131 9.36 -19.34 -13.52
N ILE A 132 8.74 -19.58 -12.37
CA ILE A 132 8.89 -20.82 -11.61
C ILE A 132 7.78 -21.83 -11.95
N PHE A 133 6.60 -21.34 -12.32
CA PHE A 133 5.42 -22.16 -12.62
C PHE A 133 4.57 -21.52 -13.74
N ASP A 134 3.76 -22.35 -14.44
CA ASP A 134 3.05 -21.95 -15.66
C ASP A 134 1.58 -21.60 -15.47
N HIS A 135 0.98 -21.89 -14.32
CA HIS A 135 -0.41 -21.54 -14.02
C HIS A 135 -0.54 -20.08 -13.55
N ASP A 136 -1.74 -19.54 -13.58
CA ASP A 136 -2.11 -18.17 -13.25
C ASP A 136 -2.40 -17.92 -11.76
N LYS A 137 -2.35 -18.96 -10.92
CA LYS A 137 -2.66 -18.84 -9.50
C LYS A 137 -1.43 -18.45 -8.69
N SER A 138 -1.63 -17.54 -7.74
CA SER A 138 -0.61 -17.17 -6.76
C SER A 138 -0.54 -18.18 -5.62
N TYR A 139 0.64 -18.33 -5.05
CA TYR A 139 0.85 -19.08 -3.81
C TYR A 139 0.90 -18.14 -2.61
N PHE A 140 0.30 -18.60 -1.53
CA PHE A 140 0.37 -18.03 -0.20
C PHE A 140 1.06 -19.04 0.71
N PHE A 141 2.28 -18.75 1.13
CA PHE A 141 3.07 -19.62 1.99
C PHE A 141 3.15 -19.04 3.40
N GLN A 142 2.99 -19.89 4.40
CA GLN A 142 3.12 -19.51 5.80
C GLN A 142 4.32 -20.22 6.43
N GLY A 143 5.33 -19.45 6.83
CA GLY A 143 6.52 -19.97 7.47
C GLY A 143 6.31 -20.42 8.90
N GLU A 144 7.26 -21.23 9.40
CA GLU A 144 7.29 -21.66 10.81
C GLU A 144 7.47 -20.47 11.77
N ASP A 145 8.07 -19.38 11.29
CA ASP A 145 8.23 -18.11 11.99
C ASP A 145 6.96 -17.24 11.99
N GLY A 146 5.85 -17.73 11.43
CA GLY A 146 4.57 -17.04 11.32
C GLY A 146 4.50 -16.00 10.20
N ARG A 147 5.58 -15.79 9.45
CA ARG A 147 5.59 -14.85 8.31
C ARG A 147 4.88 -15.46 7.10
N ILE A 148 4.35 -14.56 6.30
CA ILE A 148 3.64 -14.90 5.07
C ILE A 148 4.46 -14.40 3.88
N ILE A 149 4.68 -15.28 2.91
CA ILE A 149 5.32 -14.94 1.65
C ILE A 149 4.44 -15.40 0.50
N PHE A 150 4.27 -14.51 -0.46
CA PHE A 150 3.58 -14.80 -1.70
C PHE A 150 4.58 -15.17 -2.79
N ALA A 151 4.15 -16.05 -3.71
CA ALA A 151 4.77 -16.22 -5.00
C ALA A 151 3.68 -16.00 -6.06
N ILE A 152 3.83 -14.94 -6.83
CA ILE A 152 2.79 -14.40 -7.71
C ILE A 152 3.27 -14.45 -9.15
N PRO A 153 2.48 -14.94 -10.12
CA PRO A 153 2.78 -14.72 -11.53
C PRO A 153 2.97 -13.22 -11.78
N TYR A 154 4.09 -12.84 -12.35
CA TYR A 154 4.42 -11.44 -12.55
C TYR A 154 4.79 -11.22 -14.00
N GLU A 155 4.12 -10.25 -14.63
CA GLU A 155 4.15 -10.14 -16.08
C GLU A 155 3.89 -11.53 -16.73
N THR A 156 4.49 -11.82 -17.85
CA THR A 156 4.31 -13.13 -18.51
C THR A 156 5.38 -14.15 -18.12
N ASP A 157 6.60 -13.68 -17.86
CA ASP A 157 7.80 -14.50 -17.83
C ASP A 157 8.49 -14.56 -16.46
N PHE A 158 7.86 -14.00 -15.43
CA PHE A 158 8.48 -13.88 -14.12
C PHE A 158 7.59 -14.40 -12.98
N THR A 159 8.21 -14.59 -11.83
CA THR A 159 7.54 -14.82 -10.56
C THR A 159 8.01 -13.78 -9.54
N LEU A 160 7.06 -13.07 -8.93
CA LEU A 160 7.30 -12.14 -7.84
C LEU A 160 7.21 -12.87 -6.51
N ILE A 161 8.25 -12.77 -5.68
CA ILE A 161 8.30 -13.40 -4.34
C ILE A 161 8.52 -12.31 -3.29
N GLY A 162 7.70 -12.28 -2.28
CA GLY A 162 7.78 -11.35 -1.16
C GLY A 162 6.65 -11.55 -0.15
N THR A 163 6.74 -10.93 1.01
CA THR A 163 7.60 -9.77 1.31
C THR A 163 8.38 -10.00 2.61
N THR A 164 9.38 -9.16 2.83
CA THR A 164 10.05 -9.04 4.15
C THR A 164 9.37 -7.98 5.01
N ASP A 165 9.67 -7.97 6.31
CA ASP A 165 9.34 -6.89 7.25
C ASP A 165 10.61 -6.54 8.02
N ALA A 166 11.23 -5.41 7.68
CA ALA A 166 12.43 -4.89 8.31
C ALA A 166 12.21 -3.43 8.75
N GLU A 167 12.73 -3.04 9.91
CA GLU A 167 12.69 -1.64 10.34
C GLU A 167 13.45 -0.76 9.33
N HIS A 168 12.97 0.46 9.14
CA HIS A 168 13.57 1.47 8.27
C HIS A 168 13.70 2.79 9.02
N GLU A 169 14.92 3.19 9.33
CA GLU A 169 15.14 4.32 10.24
C GLU A 169 15.27 5.66 9.51
N ASN A 170 15.70 5.65 8.25
CA ASN A 170 16.04 6.88 7.54
C ASN A 170 15.29 7.04 6.22
N LEU A 171 14.32 7.95 6.19
CA LEU A 171 13.54 8.28 4.99
C LEU A 171 14.34 8.95 3.87
N GLN A 172 15.54 9.45 4.14
CA GLN A 172 16.42 10.03 3.13
C GLN A 172 17.14 8.94 2.32
N GLU A 173 17.22 7.72 2.86
CA GLU A 173 17.81 6.58 2.17
C GLU A 173 16.78 5.90 1.28
N LYS A 174 17.14 5.69 0.01
CA LYS A 174 16.30 4.91 -0.90
C LYS A 174 16.23 3.47 -0.41
N PRO A 175 15.03 2.93 -0.15
CA PRO A 175 14.90 1.54 0.26
C PRO A 175 15.39 0.60 -0.85
N TYR A 176 16.10 -0.45 -0.45
CA TYR A 176 16.56 -1.52 -1.34
C TYR A 176 16.49 -2.87 -0.63
N ALA A 177 16.41 -3.94 -1.40
CA ALA A 177 16.46 -5.30 -0.87
C ALA A 177 17.90 -5.67 -0.55
N THR A 178 18.22 -5.84 0.73
CA THR A 178 19.56 -6.26 1.15
C THR A 178 19.86 -7.68 0.69
N GLU A 179 21.13 -8.06 0.74
CA GLU A 179 21.53 -9.44 0.40
C GLU A 179 20.89 -10.45 1.33
N GLU A 180 20.82 -10.14 2.61
CA GLU A 180 20.19 -11.00 3.62
C GLU A 180 18.69 -11.17 3.36
N GLU A 181 17.99 -10.08 2.94
CA GLU A 181 16.58 -10.16 2.57
C GLU A 181 16.36 -11.03 1.32
N GLN A 182 17.23 -10.92 0.33
CA GLN A 182 17.18 -11.75 -0.88
C GLN A 182 17.43 -13.22 -0.53
N ASP A 183 18.46 -13.52 0.28
CA ASP A 183 18.77 -14.87 0.73
C ASP A 183 17.62 -15.48 1.54
N TYR A 184 17.01 -14.69 2.41
CA TYR A 184 15.83 -15.10 3.16
C TYR A 184 14.66 -15.47 2.25
N LEU A 185 14.34 -14.64 1.26
CA LEU A 185 13.24 -14.90 0.33
C LEU A 185 13.51 -16.13 -0.56
N CYS A 186 14.74 -16.30 -1.03
CA CYS A 186 15.16 -17.47 -1.79
C CYS A 186 15.07 -18.74 -0.94
N ALA A 187 15.60 -18.71 0.27
CA ALA A 187 15.57 -19.84 1.20
C ALA A 187 14.14 -20.22 1.58
N PHE A 188 13.28 -19.22 1.85
CA PHE A 188 11.89 -19.45 2.19
C PHE A 188 11.13 -20.09 1.02
N ALA A 189 11.23 -19.55 -0.19
CA ALA A 189 10.58 -20.11 -1.38
C ALA A 189 11.05 -21.55 -1.63
N SER A 190 12.35 -21.83 -1.42
CA SER A 190 12.95 -23.15 -1.57
C SER A 190 12.45 -24.18 -0.56
N GLN A 191 11.78 -23.79 0.52
CA GLN A 191 11.11 -24.75 1.42
C GLN A 191 9.90 -25.40 0.75
N TYR A 192 9.26 -24.69 -0.18
CA TYR A 192 8.00 -25.09 -0.83
C TYR A 192 8.20 -25.62 -2.24
N PHE A 193 8.98 -24.93 -3.07
CA PHE A 193 9.20 -25.35 -4.45
C PHE A 193 10.14 -26.54 -4.56
N GLU A 194 9.86 -27.44 -5.52
CA GLU A 194 10.69 -28.61 -5.81
C GLU A 194 12.08 -28.18 -6.31
N LYS A 195 12.12 -27.24 -7.27
CA LYS A 195 13.36 -26.62 -7.70
C LYS A 195 13.73 -25.50 -6.72
N PRO A 196 14.89 -25.57 -6.06
CA PRO A 196 15.34 -24.49 -5.19
C PRO A 196 15.44 -23.17 -5.95
N VAL A 197 15.06 -22.10 -5.28
CA VAL A 197 15.23 -20.72 -5.77
C VAL A 197 16.54 -20.18 -5.22
N THR A 198 17.40 -19.70 -6.09
CA THR A 198 18.72 -19.18 -5.74
C THR A 198 18.88 -17.72 -6.15
N ARG A 199 19.95 -17.06 -5.70
CA ARG A 199 20.26 -15.69 -6.11
C ARG A 199 20.49 -15.55 -7.60
N ASP A 200 20.96 -16.59 -8.27
CA ASP A 200 21.17 -16.60 -9.73
C ASP A 200 19.85 -16.59 -10.52
N ASP A 201 18.75 -16.98 -9.88
CA ASP A 201 17.41 -16.89 -10.46
C ASP A 201 16.81 -15.49 -10.34
N VAL A 202 17.36 -14.62 -9.47
CA VAL A 202 16.84 -13.26 -9.23
C VAL A 202 17.26 -12.34 -10.38
N VAL A 203 16.28 -11.77 -11.06
CA VAL A 203 16.50 -10.86 -12.20
C VAL A 203 16.29 -9.40 -11.81
N TRP A 204 15.51 -9.14 -10.74
CA TRP A 204 15.25 -7.80 -10.24
C TRP A 204 14.79 -7.83 -8.79
N THR A 205 14.95 -6.69 -8.10
CA THR A 205 14.48 -6.49 -6.73
C THR A 205 13.88 -5.12 -6.58
N TYR A 206 12.93 -4.98 -5.67
CA TYR A 206 12.44 -3.68 -5.23
C TYR A 206 12.01 -3.70 -3.77
N SER A 207 11.99 -2.53 -3.17
CA SER A 207 11.57 -2.34 -1.78
C SER A 207 10.72 -1.09 -1.64
N GLY A 208 9.79 -1.14 -0.71
CA GLY A 208 8.97 -0.01 -0.32
C GLY A 208 8.92 0.14 1.20
N VAL A 209 8.61 1.33 1.67
CA VAL A 209 8.47 1.62 3.11
C VAL A 209 6.99 1.77 3.45
N ARG A 210 6.52 0.95 4.40
CA ARG A 210 5.16 1.03 4.94
C ARG A 210 5.15 1.99 6.12
N PRO A 211 4.32 3.03 6.10
CA PRO A 211 4.08 3.89 7.24
C PRO A 211 3.01 3.25 8.14
N LEU A 212 3.40 2.49 9.14
CA LEU A 212 2.47 1.96 10.13
C LEU A 212 2.24 2.99 11.24
N TYR A 213 1.04 3.01 11.81
CA TYR A 213 0.81 3.79 13.02
C TYR A 213 1.66 3.22 14.16
N ASP A 214 2.40 4.07 14.86
CA ASP A 214 3.17 3.63 16.02
C ASP A 214 2.24 3.53 17.24
N ASP A 215 1.75 2.32 17.47
CA ASP A 215 0.89 1.95 18.60
C ASP A 215 1.70 1.45 19.81
N GLY A 216 3.04 1.61 19.79
CA GLY A 216 3.94 1.12 20.82
C GLY A 216 4.17 -0.40 20.77
N ALA A 217 3.81 -1.08 19.69
CA ALA A 217 4.02 -2.51 19.53
C ALA A 217 5.51 -2.87 19.57
N LYS A 218 5.84 -4.03 20.18
CA LYS A 218 7.22 -4.48 20.38
C LYS A 218 7.97 -4.85 19.10
N SER A 219 7.25 -5.09 17.99
CA SER A 219 7.85 -5.44 16.70
C SER A 219 7.04 -4.91 15.53
N ALA A 220 7.67 -4.76 14.36
CA ALA A 220 7.03 -4.39 13.11
C ALA A 220 5.88 -5.35 12.71
N THR A 221 6.03 -6.63 13.03
CA THR A 221 5.03 -7.66 12.72
C THR A 221 3.78 -7.56 13.61
N ALA A 222 3.93 -7.02 14.83
CA ALA A 222 2.84 -6.85 15.80
C ALA A 222 2.12 -5.50 15.67
N ALA A 223 2.71 -4.52 14.98
CA ALA A 223 2.11 -3.20 14.79
C ALA A 223 0.79 -3.29 14.01
N THR A 224 -0.15 -2.41 14.36
CA THR A 224 -1.45 -2.35 13.67
C THR A 224 -1.26 -2.01 12.20
N ARG A 225 -2.04 -2.66 11.35
CA ARG A 225 -2.11 -2.38 9.91
C ARG A 225 -3.37 -1.58 9.53
N ASP A 226 -4.15 -1.16 10.53
CA ASP A 226 -5.27 -0.26 10.33
C ASP A 226 -4.78 1.18 10.19
N TYR A 227 -5.57 2.02 9.51
CA TYR A 227 -5.26 3.44 9.41
C TYR A 227 -5.81 4.23 10.59
N VAL A 228 -5.13 5.31 10.91
CA VAL A 228 -5.56 6.31 11.88
C VAL A 228 -5.83 7.63 11.15
N LEU A 229 -6.97 8.24 11.48
CA LEU A 229 -7.38 9.56 11.00
C LEU A 229 -7.36 10.55 12.17
N SER A 230 -6.32 11.34 12.24
CA SER A 230 -6.12 12.35 13.28
C SER A 230 -6.51 13.72 12.76
N LEU A 231 -7.52 14.32 13.38
CA LEU A 231 -8.04 15.64 13.02
C LEU A 231 -7.67 16.65 14.10
N ASP A 232 -6.96 17.69 13.70
CA ASP A 232 -6.69 18.88 14.51
C ASP A 232 -7.58 20.04 14.03
N GLU A 233 -8.43 20.54 14.92
CA GLU A 233 -9.39 21.61 14.67
C GLU A 233 -9.01 22.94 15.37
N ASN A 234 -7.79 23.07 15.83
CA ASN A 234 -7.28 24.32 16.42
C ASN A 234 -7.00 25.38 15.35
N GLY A 235 -8.04 26.03 14.83
CA GLY A 235 -8.01 26.91 13.68
C GLY A 235 -8.39 26.18 12.38
N ALA A 236 -7.78 26.54 11.24
CA ALA A 236 -8.03 25.82 9.99
C ALA A 236 -7.72 24.32 10.15
N PRO A 237 -8.64 23.40 9.76
CA PRO A 237 -8.50 21.99 10.01
C PRO A 237 -7.26 21.36 9.35
N LEU A 238 -6.58 20.46 10.09
CA LEU A 238 -5.56 19.55 9.57
C LEU A 238 -5.99 18.12 9.81
N LEU A 239 -6.15 17.33 8.75
CA LEU A 239 -6.40 15.90 8.85
C LEU A 239 -5.13 15.13 8.46
N ASN A 240 -4.56 14.39 9.41
CA ASN A 240 -3.47 13.44 9.15
C ASN A 240 -4.02 12.04 8.89
N ILE A 241 -3.52 11.40 7.84
CA ILE A 241 -3.83 10.03 7.46
C ILE A 241 -2.58 9.19 7.67
N ILE A 242 -2.60 8.31 8.67
CA ILE A 242 -1.45 7.48 9.06
C ILE A 242 -1.79 6.02 8.80
N GLY A 243 -0.91 5.29 8.11
CA GLY A 243 -1.12 3.89 7.75
C GLY A 243 -2.11 3.69 6.61
N GLY A 244 -2.74 2.51 6.60
CA GLY A 244 -3.71 2.10 5.59
C GLY A 244 -3.13 1.17 4.54
N LYS A 245 -4.03 0.59 3.75
CA LYS A 245 -3.71 -0.33 2.66
C LYS A 245 -4.32 0.19 1.37
N ILE A 246 -3.64 -0.08 0.25
CA ILE A 246 -4.18 0.27 -1.07
C ILE A 246 -5.55 -0.37 -1.33
N THR A 247 -5.79 -1.56 -0.80
CA THR A 247 -7.08 -2.27 -0.94
C THR A 247 -8.24 -1.62 -0.18
N THR A 248 -7.96 -0.72 0.77
CA THR A 248 -8.99 -0.02 1.56
C THR A 248 -9.08 1.47 1.26
N TYR A 249 -8.37 1.96 0.23
CA TYR A 249 -8.20 3.38 -0.09
C TYR A 249 -9.53 4.12 -0.22
N ARG A 250 -10.50 3.54 -0.92
CA ARG A 250 -11.81 4.16 -1.16
C ARG A 250 -12.57 4.40 0.15
N LYS A 251 -12.61 3.38 1.01
CA LYS A 251 -13.29 3.49 2.31
C LYS A 251 -12.56 4.42 3.27
N LEU A 252 -11.23 4.42 3.22
CA LEU A 252 -10.40 5.37 3.95
C LEU A 252 -10.74 6.80 3.53
N ALA A 253 -10.81 7.08 2.24
CA ALA A 253 -11.14 8.40 1.71
C ALA A 253 -12.55 8.86 2.16
N GLU A 254 -13.55 7.97 2.10
CA GLU A 254 -14.90 8.28 2.61
C GLU A 254 -14.89 8.59 4.11
N ASN A 255 -14.12 7.83 4.90
CA ASN A 255 -14.00 8.07 6.34
C ASN A 255 -13.25 9.37 6.66
N ALA A 256 -12.23 9.73 5.86
CA ALA A 256 -11.56 11.02 5.94
C ALA A 256 -12.54 12.18 5.66
N LEU A 257 -13.34 12.07 4.61
CA LEU A 257 -14.36 13.06 4.28
C LEU A 257 -15.44 13.20 5.35
N LYS A 258 -15.86 12.12 6.00
CA LYS A 258 -16.81 12.19 7.14
C LYS A 258 -16.33 13.09 8.27
N LYS A 259 -15.01 13.19 8.48
CA LYS A 259 -14.43 14.10 9.48
C LYS A 259 -14.37 15.55 8.97
N LEU A 260 -14.14 15.76 7.69
CA LEU A 260 -13.95 17.10 7.11
C LEU A 260 -15.25 17.79 6.67
N VAL A 261 -16.22 17.03 6.17
CA VAL A 261 -17.51 17.58 5.65
C VAL A 261 -18.23 18.50 6.64
N PRO A 262 -18.30 18.20 7.96
CA PRO A 262 -18.90 19.12 8.92
C PRO A 262 -18.20 20.48 9.02
N LEU A 263 -16.92 20.56 8.67
CA LEU A 263 -16.08 21.75 8.83
C LEU A 263 -16.01 22.58 7.54
N ILE A 264 -15.96 21.91 6.39
CA ILE A 264 -15.71 22.60 5.10
C ILE A 264 -16.86 22.45 4.10
N GLY A 265 -17.91 21.70 4.48
CA GLY A 265 -18.99 21.33 3.57
C GLY A 265 -18.60 20.17 2.64
N GLY A 266 -19.60 19.59 2.00
CA GLY A 266 -19.42 18.45 1.09
C GLY A 266 -20.77 17.81 0.75
N GLY A 267 -20.74 16.71 -0.02
CA GLY A 267 -21.89 15.91 -0.42
C GLY A 267 -21.92 14.54 0.26
N GLU A 268 -22.93 13.76 -0.11
CA GLU A 268 -23.07 12.37 0.32
C GLU A 268 -22.02 11.47 -0.36
N PRO A 269 -21.63 10.35 0.30
CA PRO A 269 -20.74 9.35 -0.30
C PRO A 269 -21.35 8.76 -1.59
N TRP A 270 -20.55 8.67 -2.65
CA TRP A 270 -21.01 8.18 -3.97
C TRP A 270 -20.03 7.17 -4.61
N THR A 271 -18.86 6.99 -4.02
CA THR A 271 -17.77 6.23 -4.65
C THR A 271 -18.00 4.72 -4.72
N ALA A 272 -19.00 4.18 -4.01
CA ALA A 272 -19.22 2.73 -3.91
C ALA A 272 -19.55 2.09 -5.26
N ASP A 273 -20.36 2.78 -6.06
CA ASP A 273 -20.86 2.29 -7.33
C ASP A 273 -20.28 3.05 -8.54
N ALA A 274 -19.29 3.90 -8.29
CA ALA A 274 -18.63 4.67 -9.34
C ALA A 274 -17.50 3.87 -9.99
N ALA A 275 -17.53 3.76 -11.30
CA ALA A 275 -16.40 3.25 -12.06
C ALA A 275 -15.25 4.27 -12.09
N LEU A 276 -14.00 3.79 -12.04
CA LEU A 276 -12.85 4.61 -12.40
C LEU A 276 -12.81 4.82 -13.93
N PRO A 277 -12.10 5.85 -14.42
CA PRO A 277 -11.97 6.10 -15.84
C PRO A 277 -11.58 4.85 -16.63
N GLY A 278 -12.37 4.51 -17.64
CA GLY A 278 -12.20 3.32 -18.46
C GLY A 278 -12.65 2.01 -17.80
N GLY A 279 -13.36 2.06 -16.66
CA GLY A 279 -13.89 0.89 -15.97
C GLY A 279 -15.38 0.65 -16.18
N ASP A 280 -16.04 1.35 -17.06
CA ASP A 280 -17.48 1.34 -17.33
C ASP A 280 -17.90 0.34 -18.43
N PHE A 281 -17.21 -0.77 -18.52
CA PHE A 281 -17.52 -1.86 -19.47
C PHE A 281 -17.81 -3.18 -18.74
N PRO A 282 -18.53 -4.11 -19.35
CA PRO A 282 -18.79 -5.42 -18.76
C PRO A 282 -17.49 -6.19 -18.51
N VAL A 283 -17.37 -6.83 -17.35
CA VAL A 283 -16.19 -7.64 -16.97
C VAL A 283 -15.94 -8.79 -17.95
N SER A 284 -16.96 -9.21 -18.66
CA SER A 284 -16.90 -10.27 -19.69
C SER A 284 -16.54 -9.78 -21.10
N ALA A 285 -16.21 -8.51 -21.26
CA ALA A 285 -15.91 -7.93 -22.57
C ALA A 285 -14.44 -8.13 -22.98
#